data_906312e8d58eede6590de57b3ea6ea0b
#
_entry.id   906312e8d58eede6590de57b3ea6ea0b
#
_cell.length_a   1.000
_cell.length_b   1.000
_cell.length_c   1.000
_cell.angle_alpha   90.00
_cell.angle_beta   90.00
_cell.angle_gamma   90.00
#
_symmetry.space_group_name_H-M   'P 1'
#
loop_
_entity.id
_entity.type
_entity.pdbx_description
1 polymer ?
#
loop_
_entity_poly.entity_id
_entity_poly.type
_entity_poly.pdbx_seq_one_letter_code
_entity_poly.pdbx_strand_id
1 'polypeptide(L)'
;MGFLSRVFTIKKVPNVSWSSEFPLNTKPKLTTLIMLVIGLFLFGLGEAIIIGSGSGVSPWTVLAQGISSKTDLSIGMATFLISILILIFWVPLKQIPGIGTILNAIIIASAIDLTLGFIPKPELIYLKILQASFGIFIVGIGSGIYLASNLGPGPRDGLMIGLQQKTNTSIPLIRTIIEIAAVTVGWFLGGIVGIGTILFVFGIGPCVGVGLTLVEKVSKKRINKLEK
;
A
#
# COMPACT_ATOMS: atom_id res chain seq x y z
N MET A 1 12.77 17.44 18.15
CA MET A 1 11.47 16.78 17.93
C MET A 1 11.63 15.29 18.16
N GLY A 2 10.85 14.70 19.07
CA GLY A 2 10.92 13.27 19.37
C GLY A 2 10.43 12.42 18.19
N PHE A 3 10.80 11.13 18.16
CA PHE A 3 10.40 10.18 17.10
C PHE A 3 8.88 10.16 16.87
N LEU A 4 8.09 10.10 17.95
CA LEU A 4 6.63 10.06 17.89
C LEU A 4 6.01 11.32 17.27
N SER A 5 6.53 12.52 17.60
CA SER A 5 5.99 13.74 16.99
C SER A 5 6.26 13.80 15.47
N ARG A 6 7.36 13.24 14.99
CA ARG A 6 7.66 13.17 13.54
C ARG A 6 6.71 12.24 12.79
N VAL A 7 6.36 11.10 13.35
CA VAL A 7 5.45 10.12 12.72
C VAL A 7 4.11 10.76 12.31
N PHE A 8 3.59 11.66 13.15
CA PHE A 8 2.32 12.36 12.89
C PHE A 8 2.47 13.68 12.13
N THR A 9 3.70 14.17 11.91
CA THR A 9 3.94 15.48 11.27
C THR A 9 4.57 15.37 9.88
N ILE A 10 4.89 14.18 9.38
CA ILE A 10 5.42 14.02 8.02
C ILE A 10 4.36 14.42 6.99
N LYS A 11 4.54 15.60 6.40
CA LYS A 11 3.65 16.14 5.35
C LYS A 11 4.13 15.82 3.93
N LYS A 12 5.37 15.37 3.76
CA LYS A 12 5.99 15.08 2.46
C LYS A 12 6.83 13.81 2.54
N VAL A 13 6.83 13.04 1.46
CA VAL A 13 7.74 11.89 1.31
C VAL A 13 9.17 12.41 1.32
N PRO A 14 10.06 11.85 2.18
CA PRO A 14 11.45 12.30 2.24
C PRO A 14 12.19 11.93 0.96
N ASN A 15 12.99 12.88 0.44
CA ASN A 15 13.94 12.59 -0.62
C ASN A 15 15.18 11.95 0.02
N VAL A 16 15.56 10.76 -0.44
CA VAL A 16 16.65 9.95 0.12
C VAL A 16 17.64 9.56 -0.97
N SER A 17 18.79 9.02 -0.59
CA SER A 17 19.90 8.71 -1.53
C SER A 17 19.52 7.80 -2.70
N TRP A 18 18.45 7.04 -2.58
CA TRP A 18 17.94 6.18 -3.66
C TRP A 18 16.64 6.69 -4.30
N SER A 19 16.11 7.85 -3.92
CA SER A 19 14.94 8.43 -4.57
C SER A 19 15.25 8.78 -6.02
N SER A 20 14.26 8.56 -6.90
CA SER A 20 14.32 9.09 -8.26
C SER A 20 14.14 10.61 -8.25
N GLU A 21 14.77 11.30 -9.16
CA GLU A 21 14.68 12.76 -9.29
C GLU A 21 13.26 13.21 -9.65
N PHE A 22 12.56 12.41 -10.46
CA PHE A 22 11.19 12.67 -10.88
C PHE A 22 10.37 11.36 -11.01
N PRO A 23 9.04 11.43 -10.84
CA PRO A 23 8.17 10.24 -10.77
C PRO A 23 8.10 9.42 -12.07
N LEU A 24 8.24 10.05 -13.22
CA LEU A 24 8.15 9.39 -14.53
C LEU A 24 9.53 9.04 -15.10
N ASN A 25 10.53 8.85 -14.26
CA ASN A 25 11.86 8.43 -14.67
C ASN A 25 11.83 7.02 -15.28
N THR A 26 12.16 6.92 -16.57
CA THR A 26 12.20 5.64 -17.31
C THR A 26 13.53 4.90 -17.17
N LYS A 27 14.58 5.56 -16.62
CA LYS A 27 15.90 4.99 -16.38
C LYS A 27 16.36 5.21 -14.94
N PRO A 28 15.62 4.68 -13.94
CA PRO A 28 15.98 4.85 -12.54
C PRO A 28 17.27 4.08 -12.21
N LYS A 29 17.96 4.52 -11.15
CA LYS A 29 19.13 3.80 -10.62
C LYS A 29 18.70 2.40 -10.15
N LEU A 30 19.59 1.43 -10.29
CA LEU A 30 19.31 0.05 -9.85
C LEU A 30 18.93 -0.01 -8.35
N THR A 31 19.58 0.79 -7.52
CA THR A 31 19.26 0.90 -6.09
C THR A 31 17.82 1.38 -5.84
N THR A 32 17.32 2.31 -6.67
CA THR A 32 15.94 2.80 -6.61
C THR A 32 14.96 1.68 -6.93
N LEU A 33 15.23 0.90 -7.98
CA LEU A 33 14.39 -0.25 -8.37
C LEU A 33 14.40 -1.34 -7.29
N ILE A 34 15.56 -1.68 -6.74
CA ILE A 34 15.65 -2.69 -5.66
C ILE A 34 14.82 -2.25 -4.45
N MET A 35 14.96 -0.99 -4.01
CA MET A 35 14.19 -0.48 -2.88
C MET A 35 12.69 -0.43 -3.17
N LEU A 36 12.31 -0.06 -4.39
CA LEU A 36 10.92 -0.12 -4.84
C LEU A 36 10.36 -1.55 -4.73
N VAL A 37 11.07 -2.54 -5.28
CA VAL A 37 10.63 -3.95 -5.25
C VAL A 37 10.53 -4.47 -3.82
N ILE A 38 11.52 -4.19 -2.97
CA ILE A 38 11.48 -4.57 -1.55
C ILE A 38 10.27 -3.93 -0.85
N GLY A 39 10.03 -2.63 -1.06
CA GLY A 39 8.90 -1.93 -0.45
C GLY A 39 7.56 -2.51 -0.88
N LEU A 40 7.39 -2.78 -2.18
CA LEU A 40 6.16 -3.36 -2.73
C LEU A 40 5.94 -4.82 -2.30
N PHE A 41 7.01 -5.60 -2.21
CA PHE A 41 6.94 -6.98 -1.70
C PHE A 41 6.54 -7.00 -0.22
N LEU A 42 7.14 -6.14 0.61
CA LEU A 42 6.74 -6.00 2.02
C LEU A 42 5.29 -5.54 2.16
N PHE A 43 4.83 -4.65 1.28
CA PHE A 43 3.42 -4.26 1.26
C PHE A 43 2.52 -5.48 1.02
N GLY A 44 2.77 -6.25 -0.03
CA GLY A 44 1.98 -7.44 -0.36
C GLY A 44 2.06 -8.53 0.71
N LEU A 45 3.24 -8.75 1.30
CA LEU A 45 3.43 -9.66 2.44
C LEU A 45 2.59 -9.22 3.65
N GLY A 46 2.59 -7.92 3.97
CA GLY A 46 1.77 -7.37 5.05
C GLY A 46 0.28 -7.58 4.80
N GLU A 47 -0.20 -7.37 3.56
CA GLU A 47 -1.59 -7.68 3.18
C GLU A 47 -1.89 -9.18 3.34
N ALA A 48 -0.99 -10.07 2.93
CA ALA A 48 -1.17 -11.51 3.12
C ALA A 48 -1.27 -11.88 4.62
N ILE A 49 -0.45 -11.26 5.48
CA ILE A 49 -0.51 -11.45 6.94
C ILE A 49 -1.87 -11.01 7.49
N ILE A 50 -2.41 -9.88 7.03
CA ILE A 50 -3.74 -9.39 7.43
C ILE A 50 -4.82 -10.35 6.95
N ILE A 51 -4.76 -10.81 5.70
CA ILE A 51 -5.69 -11.80 5.12
C ILE A 51 -5.69 -13.07 5.97
N GLY A 52 -4.50 -13.62 6.29
CA GLY A 52 -4.34 -14.83 7.09
C GLY A 52 -4.91 -14.72 8.51
N SER A 53 -5.00 -13.51 9.08
CA SER A 53 -5.59 -13.30 10.39
C SER A 53 -7.08 -13.63 10.44
N GLY A 54 -7.80 -13.51 9.32
CA GLY A 54 -9.25 -13.72 9.25
C GLY A 54 -10.09 -12.75 10.10
N SER A 55 -9.50 -11.60 10.53
CA SER A 55 -10.18 -10.61 11.38
C SER A 55 -10.79 -9.44 10.61
N GLY A 56 -10.72 -9.46 9.27
CA GLY A 56 -11.02 -8.36 8.36
C GLY A 56 -9.73 -7.81 7.73
N VAL A 57 -9.85 -7.20 6.55
CA VAL A 57 -8.73 -6.78 5.72
C VAL A 57 -8.85 -5.32 5.28
N SER A 58 -7.85 -4.80 4.55
CA SER A 58 -7.88 -3.44 4.01
C SER A 58 -9.07 -3.25 3.05
N PRO A 59 -9.60 -2.02 2.89
CA PRO A 59 -10.77 -1.75 2.06
C PRO A 59 -10.72 -2.37 0.65
N TRP A 60 -9.60 -2.23 -0.02
CA TRP A 60 -9.43 -2.77 -1.36
C TRP A 60 -9.25 -4.28 -1.39
N THR A 61 -8.69 -4.84 -0.32
CA THR A 61 -8.55 -6.29 -0.17
C THR A 61 -9.89 -6.94 0.19
N VAL A 62 -10.82 -6.21 0.85
CA VAL A 62 -12.22 -6.65 0.97
C VAL A 62 -12.84 -6.86 -0.41
N LEU A 63 -12.63 -5.91 -1.33
CA LEU A 63 -13.10 -6.04 -2.72
C LEU A 63 -12.45 -7.22 -3.45
N ALA A 64 -11.12 -7.38 -3.31
CA ALA A 64 -10.38 -8.49 -3.92
C ALA A 64 -10.84 -9.85 -3.39
N GLN A 65 -11.03 -9.98 -2.07
CA GLN A 65 -11.60 -11.19 -1.45
C GLN A 65 -13.02 -11.46 -1.95
N GLY A 66 -13.85 -10.42 -2.05
CA GLY A 66 -15.21 -10.54 -2.56
C GLY A 66 -15.24 -11.08 -3.98
N ILE A 67 -14.38 -10.58 -4.88
CA ILE A 67 -14.23 -11.10 -6.25
C ILE A 67 -13.73 -12.55 -6.21
N SER A 68 -12.66 -12.83 -5.46
CA SER A 68 -12.09 -14.16 -5.32
C SER A 68 -13.12 -15.18 -4.81
N SER A 69 -14.00 -14.80 -3.89
CA SER A 69 -15.06 -15.69 -3.35
C SER A 69 -16.16 -16.04 -4.36
N LYS A 70 -16.29 -15.28 -5.44
CA LYS A 70 -17.30 -15.48 -6.50
C LYS A 70 -16.71 -16.01 -7.81
N THR A 71 -15.39 -16.16 -7.85
CA THR A 71 -14.64 -16.58 -9.04
C THR A 71 -13.56 -17.56 -8.63
N ASP A 72 -12.95 -18.25 -9.59
CA ASP A 72 -11.79 -19.12 -9.36
C ASP A 72 -10.45 -18.35 -9.28
N LEU A 73 -10.51 -17.02 -9.18
CA LEU A 73 -9.33 -16.18 -9.10
C LEU A 73 -8.74 -16.18 -7.68
N SER A 74 -7.43 -16.18 -7.58
CA SER A 74 -6.74 -15.90 -6.31
C SER A 74 -6.98 -14.46 -5.85
N ILE A 75 -6.76 -14.18 -4.56
CA ILE A 75 -6.89 -12.81 -4.02
C ILE A 75 -5.86 -11.88 -4.67
N GLY A 76 -4.64 -12.35 -4.94
CA GLY A 76 -3.63 -11.57 -5.65
C GLY A 76 -4.05 -11.28 -7.09
N MET A 77 -4.56 -12.27 -7.83
CA MET A 77 -5.05 -12.04 -9.19
C MET A 77 -6.22 -11.05 -9.20
N ALA A 78 -7.18 -11.17 -8.28
CA ALA A 78 -8.26 -10.18 -8.13
C ALA A 78 -7.70 -8.77 -7.82
N THR A 79 -6.69 -8.66 -6.94
CA THR A 79 -5.99 -7.40 -6.64
C THR A 79 -5.32 -6.81 -7.88
N PHE A 80 -4.67 -7.64 -8.69
CA PHE A 80 -4.07 -7.23 -9.96
C PHE A 80 -5.12 -6.68 -10.93
N LEU A 81 -6.21 -7.42 -11.15
CA LEU A 81 -7.29 -7.01 -12.07
C LEU A 81 -7.97 -5.71 -11.61
N ILE A 82 -8.20 -5.54 -10.31
CA ILE A 82 -8.68 -4.27 -9.74
C ILE A 82 -7.70 -3.15 -10.07
N SER A 83 -6.40 -3.37 -9.93
CA SER A 83 -5.38 -2.37 -10.24
C SER A 83 -5.38 -1.98 -11.72
N ILE A 84 -5.53 -2.96 -12.63
CA ILE A 84 -5.67 -2.69 -14.07
C ILE A 84 -6.95 -1.90 -14.35
N LEU A 85 -8.08 -2.28 -13.76
CA LEU A 85 -9.33 -1.53 -13.90
C LEU A 85 -9.17 -0.08 -13.45
N ILE A 86 -8.52 0.15 -12.31
CA ILE A 86 -8.22 1.49 -11.83
C ILE A 86 -7.35 2.27 -12.83
N LEU A 87 -6.33 1.64 -13.42
CA LEU A 87 -5.46 2.29 -14.41
C LEU A 87 -6.23 2.68 -15.69
N ILE A 88 -7.27 1.94 -16.07
CA ILE A 88 -8.15 2.34 -17.17
C ILE A 88 -8.85 3.66 -16.85
N PHE A 89 -9.30 3.86 -15.61
CA PHE A 89 -9.87 5.14 -15.17
C PHE A 89 -8.87 6.31 -15.15
N TRP A 90 -7.56 6.05 -15.16
CA TRP A 90 -6.56 7.11 -15.26
C TRP A 90 -6.59 7.81 -16.62
N VAL A 91 -7.00 7.12 -17.69
CA VAL A 91 -7.05 7.69 -19.05
C VAL A 91 -7.95 8.93 -19.10
N PRO A 92 -9.24 8.88 -18.70
CA PRO A 92 -10.09 10.07 -18.68
C PRO A 92 -9.69 11.10 -17.61
N LEU A 93 -8.88 10.71 -16.63
CA LEU A 93 -8.35 11.58 -15.59
C LEU A 93 -6.99 12.19 -15.97
N LYS A 94 -6.46 11.87 -17.17
CA LYS A 94 -5.16 12.36 -17.67
C LYS A 94 -3.99 12.09 -16.72
N GLN A 95 -4.05 10.99 -15.97
CA GLN A 95 -2.94 10.54 -15.13
C GLN A 95 -2.00 9.65 -15.94
N ILE A 96 -0.70 9.75 -15.68
CA ILE A 96 0.34 8.97 -16.40
C ILE A 96 0.97 7.99 -15.40
N PRO A 97 0.90 6.67 -15.67
CA PRO A 97 1.52 5.69 -14.80
C PRO A 97 3.05 5.72 -14.93
N GLY A 98 3.75 5.76 -13.80
CA GLY A 98 5.19 5.56 -13.73
C GLY A 98 5.56 4.07 -13.60
N ILE A 99 6.86 3.77 -13.63
CA ILE A 99 7.37 2.40 -13.40
C ILE A 99 6.88 1.87 -12.05
N GLY A 100 6.90 2.70 -11.01
CA GLY A 100 6.41 2.33 -9.67
C GLY A 100 4.93 1.99 -9.66
N THR A 101 4.10 2.66 -10.47
CA THR A 101 2.67 2.38 -10.61
C THR A 101 2.42 0.98 -11.19
N ILE A 102 3.15 0.63 -12.26
CA ILE A 102 3.02 -0.67 -12.92
C ILE A 102 3.54 -1.79 -12.01
N LEU A 103 4.72 -1.60 -11.43
CA LEU A 103 5.30 -2.58 -10.50
C LEU A 103 4.46 -2.74 -9.23
N ASN A 104 3.77 -1.68 -8.75
CA ASN A 104 2.85 -1.77 -7.62
C ASN A 104 1.71 -2.76 -7.91
N ALA A 105 1.07 -2.67 -9.07
CA ALA A 105 0.00 -3.58 -9.46
C ALA A 105 0.47 -5.05 -9.54
N ILE A 106 1.68 -5.28 -10.07
CA ILE A 106 2.23 -6.62 -10.27
C ILE A 106 2.77 -7.21 -8.97
N ILE A 107 3.67 -6.49 -8.29
CA ILE A 107 4.44 -7.06 -7.17
C ILE A 107 3.57 -7.27 -5.93
N ILE A 108 2.67 -6.33 -5.61
CA ILE A 108 1.77 -6.51 -4.45
C ILE A 108 0.87 -7.74 -4.67
N ALA A 109 0.28 -7.86 -5.84
CA ALA A 109 -0.56 -8.99 -6.21
C ALA A 109 0.20 -10.33 -6.13
N SER A 110 1.38 -10.38 -6.74
CA SER A 110 2.24 -11.59 -6.71
C SER A 110 2.71 -11.91 -5.29
N ALA A 111 3.08 -10.90 -4.48
CA ALA A 111 3.52 -11.13 -3.11
C ALA A 111 2.39 -11.69 -2.23
N ILE A 112 1.14 -11.24 -2.41
CA ILE A 112 -0.02 -11.80 -1.72
C ILE A 112 -0.13 -13.29 -2.04
N ASP A 113 -0.19 -13.67 -3.31
CA ASP A 113 -0.39 -15.05 -3.71
C ASP A 113 0.78 -15.96 -3.32
N LEU A 114 2.01 -15.49 -3.47
CA LEU A 114 3.21 -16.26 -3.11
C LEU A 114 3.34 -16.50 -1.60
N THR A 115 2.86 -15.57 -0.77
CA THR A 115 3.10 -15.64 0.68
C THR A 115 1.90 -16.14 1.46
N LEU A 116 0.66 -15.94 0.98
CA LEU A 116 -0.56 -16.25 1.72
C LEU A 116 -0.65 -17.72 2.16
N GLY A 117 -0.15 -18.64 1.35
CA GLY A 117 -0.13 -20.08 1.66
C GLY A 117 0.74 -20.46 2.87
N PHE A 118 1.71 -19.62 3.22
CA PHE A 118 2.62 -19.84 4.35
C PHE A 118 2.19 -19.08 5.61
N ILE A 119 1.18 -18.20 5.52
CA ILE A 119 0.73 -17.40 6.66
C ILE A 119 -0.16 -18.24 7.59
N PRO A 120 0.13 -18.29 8.90
CA PRO A 120 -0.71 -18.99 9.87
C PRO A 120 -2.11 -18.36 9.94
N LYS A 121 -3.11 -19.19 10.23
CA LYS A 121 -4.51 -18.80 10.41
C LYS A 121 -4.92 -19.05 11.85
N PRO A 122 -4.70 -18.10 12.76
CA PRO A 122 -5.00 -18.29 14.17
C PRO A 122 -6.51 -18.40 14.42
N GLU A 123 -6.90 -19.18 15.41
CA GLU A 123 -8.32 -19.31 15.80
C GLU A 123 -8.69 -18.27 16.86
N LEU A 124 -7.77 -18.02 17.81
CA LEU A 124 -8.02 -17.14 18.96
C LEU A 124 -8.04 -15.66 18.53
N ILE A 125 -9.06 -14.94 18.95
CA ILE A 125 -9.32 -13.56 18.54
C ILE A 125 -8.15 -12.62 18.85
N TYR A 126 -7.47 -12.77 19.97
CA TYR A 126 -6.33 -11.92 20.31
C TYR A 126 -5.13 -12.17 19.39
N LEU A 127 -4.91 -13.41 18.92
CA LEU A 127 -3.87 -13.73 17.94
C LEU A 127 -4.23 -13.16 16.55
N LYS A 128 -5.51 -13.21 16.17
CA LYS A 128 -6.01 -12.58 14.94
C LYS A 128 -5.71 -11.09 14.95
N ILE A 129 -6.04 -10.39 16.04
CA ILE A 129 -5.80 -8.95 16.20
C ILE A 129 -4.30 -8.64 16.19
N LEU A 130 -3.48 -9.42 16.89
CA LEU A 130 -2.03 -9.24 16.91
C LEU A 130 -1.43 -9.43 15.51
N GLN A 131 -1.83 -10.48 14.80
CA GLN A 131 -1.38 -10.76 13.44
C GLN A 131 -1.80 -9.66 12.47
N ALA A 132 -3.06 -9.20 12.51
CA ALA A 132 -3.53 -8.09 11.69
C ALA A 132 -2.72 -6.81 11.97
N SER A 133 -2.51 -6.48 13.25
CA SER A 133 -1.72 -5.30 13.64
C SER A 133 -0.28 -5.38 13.14
N PHE A 134 0.35 -6.55 13.22
CA PHE A 134 1.68 -6.79 12.67
C PHE A 134 1.70 -6.64 11.14
N GLY A 135 0.71 -7.20 10.44
CA GLY A 135 0.56 -7.04 9.00
C GLY A 135 0.42 -5.57 8.59
N ILE A 136 -0.41 -4.79 9.29
CA ILE A 136 -0.58 -3.35 9.07
C ILE A 136 0.75 -2.60 9.25
N PHE A 137 1.53 -2.96 10.26
CA PHE A 137 2.85 -2.39 10.47
C PHE A 137 3.81 -2.69 9.31
N ILE A 138 3.83 -3.93 8.80
CA ILE A 138 4.65 -4.32 7.63
C ILE A 138 4.19 -3.57 6.37
N VAL A 139 2.88 -3.45 6.13
CA VAL A 139 2.32 -2.62 5.03
C VAL A 139 2.83 -1.18 5.16
N GLY A 140 2.82 -0.61 6.36
CA GLY A 140 3.29 0.76 6.60
C GLY A 140 4.77 0.95 6.28
N ILE A 141 5.63 0.00 6.69
CA ILE A 141 7.06 0.03 6.37
C ILE A 141 7.28 -0.12 4.85
N GLY A 142 6.64 -1.11 4.22
CA GLY A 142 6.69 -1.32 2.79
C GLY A 142 6.27 -0.07 2.02
N SER A 143 5.17 0.57 2.45
CA SER A 143 4.69 1.85 1.91
C SER A 143 5.74 2.96 2.01
N GLY A 144 6.38 3.11 3.17
CA GLY A 144 7.43 4.11 3.36
C GLY A 144 8.60 3.94 2.39
N ILE A 145 9.03 2.70 2.16
CA ILE A 145 10.14 2.37 1.27
C ILE A 145 9.77 2.63 -0.20
N TYR A 146 8.60 2.14 -0.67
CA TYR A 146 8.22 2.30 -2.08
C TYR A 146 7.90 3.76 -2.42
N LEU A 147 7.23 4.49 -1.54
CA LEU A 147 6.94 5.90 -1.74
C LEU A 147 8.22 6.74 -1.85
N ALA A 148 9.23 6.45 -0.99
CA ALA A 148 10.51 7.12 -1.04
C ALA A 148 11.29 6.85 -2.34
N SER A 149 10.96 5.81 -3.10
CA SER A 149 11.56 5.54 -4.41
C SER A 149 11.18 6.58 -5.48
N ASN A 150 10.05 7.28 -5.32
CA ASN A 150 9.57 8.35 -6.20
C ASN A 150 9.51 7.94 -7.70
N LEU A 151 8.88 6.79 -7.98
CA LEU A 151 8.71 6.26 -9.35
C LEU A 151 7.25 6.18 -9.80
N GLY A 152 6.43 7.04 -9.25
CA GLY A 152 4.99 7.14 -9.50
C GLY A 152 4.15 6.62 -8.34
N PRO A 153 2.94 7.16 -8.16
CA PRO A 153 2.01 6.72 -7.12
C PRO A 153 1.44 5.35 -7.46
N GLY A 154 0.93 4.64 -6.45
CA GLY A 154 0.16 3.42 -6.68
C GLY A 154 -1.12 3.71 -7.48
N PRO A 155 -1.73 2.68 -8.14
CA PRO A 155 -2.94 2.85 -8.94
C PRO A 155 -4.06 3.59 -8.20
N ARG A 156 -4.30 3.23 -6.94
CA ARG A 156 -5.33 3.81 -6.07
C ARG A 156 -5.07 5.28 -5.73
N ASP A 157 -3.81 5.60 -5.43
CA ASP A 157 -3.41 6.96 -5.07
C ASP A 157 -3.54 7.91 -6.26
N GLY A 158 -3.14 7.46 -7.46
CA GLY A 158 -3.29 8.25 -8.67
C GLY A 158 -4.74 8.44 -9.09
N LEU A 159 -5.62 7.46 -8.85
CA LEU A 159 -7.07 7.63 -9.02
C LEU A 159 -7.60 8.78 -8.14
N MET A 160 -7.19 8.80 -6.85
CA MET A 160 -7.59 9.85 -5.91
C MET A 160 -7.09 11.23 -6.34
N ILE A 161 -5.82 11.31 -6.80
CA ILE A 161 -5.22 12.54 -7.31
C ILE A 161 -5.96 13.02 -8.57
N GLY A 162 -6.22 12.13 -9.52
CA GLY A 162 -6.93 12.46 -10.76
C GLY A 162 -8.36 12.95 -10.53
N LEU A 163 -9.08 12.31 -9.61
CA LEU A 163 -10.41 12.74 -9.21
C LEU A 163 -10.37 14.09 -8.49
N GLN A 164 -9.41 14.31 -7.61
CA GLN A 164 -9.21 15.60 -6.95
C GLN A 164 -9.01 16.73 -7.96
N GLN A 165 -8.15 16.54 -8.94
CA GLN A 165 -7.88 17.52 -9.97
C GLN A 165 -9.12 17.84 -10.84
N LYS A 166 -9.97 16.83 -11.10
CA LYS A 166 -11.15 16.98 -11.94
C LYS A 166 -12.34 17.57 -11.20
N THR A 167 -12.50 17.29 -9.91
CA THR A 167 -13.67 17.66 -9.11
C THR A 167 -13.44 18.83 -8.16
N ASN A 168 -12.19 19.27 -7.97
CA ASN A 168 -11.77 20.21 -6.92
C ASN A 168 -12.18 19.79 -5.49
N THR A 169 -12.45 18.51 -5.28
CA THR A 169 -12.83 17.94 -4.00
C THR A 169 -11.58 17.55 -3.20
N SER A 170 -11.63 17.64 -1.87
CA SER A 170 -10.46 17.28 -1.04
C SER A 170 -10.09 15.78 -1.16
N ILE A 171 -8.79 15.48 -1.21
CA ILE A 171 -8.29 14.09 -1.29
C ILE A 171 -8.83 13.20 -0.16
N PRO A 172 -8.91 13.65 1.11
CA PRO A 172 -9.50 12.81 2.17
C PRO A 172 -10.94 12.40 1.90
N LEU A 173 -11.78 13.32 1.38
CA LEU A 173 -13.18 13.01 1.07
C LEU A 173 -13.28 12.01 -0.09
N ILE A 174 -12.52 12.22 -1.18
CA ILE A 174 -12.45 11.28 -2.31
C ILE A 174 -12.00 9.90 -1.84
N ARG A 175 -10.94 9.85 -1.04
CA ARG A 175 -10.42 8.62 -0.45
C ARG A 175 -11.52 7.89 0.34
N THR A 176 -12.20 8.59 1.24
CA THR A 176 -13.27 8.02 2.06
C THR A 176 -14.39 7.46 1.20
N ILE A 177 -14.84 8.20 0.18
CA ILE A 177 -15.92 7.75 -0.72
C ILE A 177 -15.50 6.48 -1.46
N ILE A 178 -14.30 6.45 -2.05
CA ILE A 178 -13.80 5.30 -2.81
C ILE A 178 -13.60 4.08 -1.89
N GLU A 179 -13.04 4.29 -0.71
CA GLU A 179 -12.81 3.21 0.25
C GLU A 179 -14.12 2.62 0.78
N ILE A 180 -15.11 3.46 1.07
CA ILE A 180 -16.47 2.99 1.44
C ILE A 180 -17.08 2.20 0.29
N ALA A 181 -17.00 2.68 -0.95
CA ALA A 181 -17.52 1.96 -2.10
C ALA A 181 -16.83 0.59 -2.28
N ALA A 182 -15.50 0.54 -2.17
CA ALA A 182 -14.74 -0.71 -2.28
C ALA A 182 -15.11 -1.71 -1.18
N VAL A 183 -15.21 -1.25 0.08
CA VAL A 183 -15.65 -2.10 1.21
C VAL A 183 -17.06 -2.61 1.00
N THR A 184 -17.98 -1.71 0.62
CA THR A 184 -19.40 -2.07 0.46
C THR A 184 -19.57 -3.12 -0.63
N VAL A 185 -19.03 -2.87 -1.83
CA VAL A 185 -19.10 -3.83 -2.94
C VAL A 185 -18.41 -5.14 -2.58
N GLY A 186 -17.21 -5.08 -2.00
CA GLY A 186 -16.46 -6.25 -1.61
C GLY A 186 -17.18 -7.09 -0.55
N TRP A 187 -17.81 -6.46 0.42
CA TRP A 187 -18.60 -7.13 1.45
C TRP A 187 -19.82 -7.84 0.89
N PHE A 188 -20.56 -7.20 0.01
CA PHE A 188 -21.70 -7.84 -0.68
C PHE A 188 -21.27 -9.02 -1.55
N LEU A 189 -20.04 -9.01 -2.07
CA LEU A 189 -19.46 -10.13 -2.81
C LEU A 189 -18.92 -11.24 -1.89
N GLY A 190 -18.85 -11.04 -0.56
CA GLY A 190 -18.38 -12.04 0.40
C GLY A 190 -16.98 -11.75 0.98
N GLY A 191 -16.44 -10.56 0.75
CA GLY A 191 -15.18 -10.11 1.40
C GLY A 191 -15.36 -9.91 2.91
N ILE A 192 -14.30 -10.12 3.68
CA ILE A 192 -14.35 -10.12 5.13
C ILE A 192 -14.08 -8.71 5.67
N VAL A 193 -15.12 -8.14 6.29
CA VAL A 193 -15.05 -6.88 7.06
C VAL A 193 -15.08 -7.22 8.55
N GLY A 194 -14.18 -6.63 9.34
CA GLY A 194 -14.13 -6.89 10.76
C GLY A 194 -13.19 -5.94 11.52
N ILE A 195 -12.77 -6.36 12.71
CA ILE A 195 -11.87 -5.59 13.58
C ILE A 195 -10.57 -5.24 12.86
N GLY A 196 -10.01 -6.18 12.05
CA GLY A 196 -8.82 -5.94 11.23
C GLY A 196 -9.02 -4.80 10.22
N THR A 197 -10.21 -4.66 9.64
CA THR A 197 -10.53 -3.54 8.73
C THR A 197 -10.51 -2.20 9.47
N ILE A 198 -11.09 -2.15 10.67
CA ILE A 198 -11.08 -0.95 11.52
C ILE A 198 -9.64 -0.59 11.91
N LEU A 199 -8.86 -1.58 12.37
CA LEU A 199 -7.46 -1.40 12.71
C LEU A 199 -6.64 -0.88 11.51
N PHE A 200 -6.92 -1.38 10.31
CA PHE A 200 -6.25 -0.93 9.10
C PHE A 200 -6.57 0.55 8.82
N VAL A 201 -7.83 0.92 8.80
CA VAL A 201 -8.27 2.30 8.49
C VAL A 201 -7.61 3.32 9.42
N PHE A 202 -7.54 3.05 10.71
CA PHE A 202 -6.93 3.97 11.69
C PHE A 202 -5.42 3.79 11.85
N GLY A 203 -4.90 2.58 11.64
CA GLY A 203 -3.50 2.23 11.90
C GLY A 203 -2.55 2.47 10.73
N ILE A 204 -3.04 2.40 9.47
CA ILE A 204 -2.15 2.45 8.31
C ILE A 204 -1.43 3.80 8.18
N GLY A 205 -2.11 4.91 8.43
CA GLY A 205 -1.52 6.25 8.37
C GLY A 205 -0.30 6.40 9.30
N PRO A 206 -0.44 6.17 10.62
CA PRO A 206 0.68 6.14 11.56
C PRO A 206 1.80 5.16 11.15
N CYS A 207 1.46 3.95 10.69
CA CYS A 207 2.45 2.95 10.27
C CYS A 207 3.26 3.40 9.04
N VAL A 208 2.62 4.04 8.05
CA VAL A 208 3.32 4.68 6.92
C VAL A 208 4.24 5.80 7.41
N GLY A 209 3.78 6.61 8.36
CA GLY A 209 4.61 7.65 8.99
C GLY A 209 5.87 7.07 9.65
N VAL A 210 5.74 5.92 10.34
CA VAL A 210 6.90 5.18 10.89
C VAL A 210 7.82 4.73 9.76
N GLY A 211 7.29 4.12 8.70
CA GLY A 211 8.06 3.66 7.55
C GLY A 211 8.87 4.80 6.91
N LEU A 212 8.26 5.93 6.62
CA LEU A 212 8.93 7.11 6.07
C LEU A 212 10.01 7.66 6.99
N THR A 213 9.74 7.70 8.32
CA THR A 213 10.73 8.16 9.31
C THR A 213 11.95 7.25 9.38
N LEU A 214 11.75 5.93 9.31
CA LEU A 214 12.82 4.94 9.29
C LEU A 214 13.69 5.10 8.04
N VAL A 215 13.05 5.21 6.88
CA VAL A 215 13.72 5.44 5.59
C VAL A 215 14.59 6.70 5.64
N GLU A 216 14.07 7.82 6.15
CA GLU A 216 14.82 9.07 6.31
C GLU A 216 16.05 8.90 7.21
N LYS A 217 15.88 8.23 8.36
CA LYS A 217 16.98 7.99 9.31
C LYS A 217 18.09 7.13 8.73
N VAL A 218 17.73 6.03 8.04
CA VAL A 218 18.70 5.12 7.40
C VAL A 218 19.49 5.85 6.33
N SER A 219 18.82 6.67 5.51
CA SER A 219 19.47 7.44 4.45
C SER A 219 20.46 8.46 5.03
N LYS A 220 20.07 9.23 6.06
CA LYS A 220 20.96 10.21 6.71
C LYS A 220 22.19 9.55 7.35
N LYS A 221 22.00 8.40 8.00
CA LYS A 221 23.13 7.65 8.61
C LYS A 221 24.13 7.17 7.56
N ARG A 222 23.66 6.83 6.36
CA ARG A 222 24.52 6.38 5.26
C ARG A 222 25.32 7.54 4.66
N ILE A 223 24.71 8.72 4.49
CA ILE A 223 25.41 9.91 4.01
C ILE A 223 26.54 10.31 4.98
N ASN A 224 26.22 10.45 6.27
CA ASN A 224 27.23 10.80 7.30
C ASN A 224 28.37 9.76 7.45
N LYS A 225 28.18 8.53 6.99
CA LYS A 225 29.22 7.50 7.00
C LYS A 225 30.13 7.56 5.76
N LEU A 226 29.66 8.13 4.67
CA LEU A 226 30.42 8.31 3.43
C LEU A 226 31.26 9.60 3.44
N GLU A 227 30.91 10.54 4.33
CA GLU A 227 31.61 11.81 4.53
C GLU A 227 32.73 11.73 5.61
N LYS A 228 32.88 10.58 6.28
CA LYS A 228 33.95 10.28 7.23
C LYS A 228 34.97 9.31 6.62
#